data_f26c342fcb27ad0ca065dea2d4310f15
#
_entry.id   f26c342fcb27ad0ca065dea2d4310f15
#
_cell.length_a   1.000
_cell.length_b   1.000
_cell.length_c   1.000
_cell.angle_alpha   90.00
_cell.angle_beta   90.00
_cell.angle_gamma   90.00
#
_symmetry.space_group_name_H-M   'P 1'
#
loop_
_entity.id
_entity.type
_entity.pdbx_description
1 polymer ?
#
loop_
_entity_poly.entity_id
_entity_poly.type
_entity_poly.pdbx_seq_one_letter_code
_entity_poly.pdbx_strand_id
1 'polypeptide(L)'
;MSIKYGKEYKYAHANFSLPVRLKARMNLNLVVTSIMIVGVIQASSQTNKNNILFDAVKEYATGHEVINFGCFPDDIIKYSYIEISIEIGILLASKAVDFVVTGCSSGQGMMLACNNMPGVICGYAPTPKDAYLFAQINNGNAISLPLGEEYTYSGSENCKKTVEMLFYESFGQGYPKDQSARKISDAKLLKSVKEKSQVDFITLLERLDDNLITKVLQKKNVVDHVLNNGTDIATINWIKQHI
;
A
#
# COMPACT_ATOMS: atom_id res chain seq x y z
N MET A 1 -3.75 -61.28 28.87
CA MET A 1 -5.12 -60.76 28.77
C MET A 1 -5.07 -59.45 28.01
N SER A 2 -5.50 -59.48 26.75
CA SER A 2 -5.33 -58.45 25.75
C SER A 2 -6.62 -57.60 25.71
N ILE A 3 -6.50 -56.28 25.72
CA ILE A 3 -7.59 -55.40 25.31
C ILE A 3 -7.06 -54.40 24.31
N LYS A 4 -7.49 -54.59 23.00
CA LYS A 4 -7.43 -53.66 21.90
C LYS A 4 -8.56 -52.64 22.07
N TYR A 5 -8.28 -51.36 21.82
CA TYR A 5 -9.25 -50.42 21.32
C TYR A 5 -8.62 -49.52 20.25
N GLY A 6 -8.93 -49.82 18.99
CA GLY A 6 -8.74 -48.92 17.88
C GLY A 6 -9.99 -48.05 17.74
N LYS A 7 -9.80 -46.76 17.50
CA LYS A 7 -10.74 -45.91 16.79
C LYS A 7 -9.95 -44.94 15.90
N GLU A 8 -9.95 -45.23 14.60
CA GLU A 8 -9.56 -44.31 13.57
C GLU A 8 -10.59 -43.17 13.48
N TYR A 9 -10.13 -41.95 13.68
CA TYR A 9 -10.91 -40.77 13.29
C TYR A 9 -10.43 -40.30 11.93
N LYS A 10 -11.25 -40.52 10.88
CA LYS A 10 -11.12 -39.89 9.59
C LYS A 10 -11.36 -38.39 9.71
N TYR A 11 -10.33 -37.59 9.60
CA TYR A 11 -10.47 -36.15 9.43
C TYR A 11 -10.80 -35.87 7.98
N ALA A 12 -11.99 -35.36 7.73
CA ALA A 12 -12.37 -34.77 6.46
C ALA A 12 -11.53 -33.51 6.20
N HIS A 13 -10.80 -33.48 5.10
CA HIS A 13 -10.07 -32.29 4.66
C HIS A 13 -11.09 -31.24 4.19
N ALA A 14 -11.45 -30.32 5.07
CA ALA A 14 -12.05 -29.07 4.69
C ALA A 14 -10.89 -28.08 4.38
N ASN A 15 -10.72 -27.75 3.10
CA ASN A 15 -9.81 -26.69 2.68
C ASN A 15 -10.38 -25.33 3.11
N PHE A 16 -10.11 -24.96 4.36
CA PHE A 16 -10.27 -23.58 4.81
C PHE A 16 -8.95 -22.85 4.58
N SER A 17 -8.89 -22.02 3.55
CA SER A 17 -7.81 -21.05 3.40
C SER A 17 -7.98 -19.98 4.47
N LEU A 18 -7.19 -20.05 5.53
CA LEU A 18 -7.11 -19.00 6.55
C LEU A 18 -6.53 -17.72 5.91
N PRO A 19 -7.07 -16.53 6.28
CA PRO A 19 -6.49 -15.25 5.85
C PRO A 19 -5.01 -15.18 6.18
N VAL A 20 -4.21 -14.59 5.29
CA VAL A 20 -2.75 -14.48 5.39
C VAL A 20 -2.27 -13.97 6.77
N ARG A 21 -3.05 -13.06 7.40
CA ARG A 21 -2.76 -12.52 8.75
C ARG A 21 -2.80 -13.58 9.88
N LEU A 22 -3.49 -14.70 9.71
CA LEU A 22 -3.52 -15.77 10.73
C LEU A 22 -2.35 -16.76 10.59
N LYS A 23 -1.78 -16.93 9.39
CA LYS A 23 -0.65 -17.84 9.17
C LYS A 23 0.65 -17.37 9.85
N ALA A 24 0.82 -16.06 10.05
CA ALA A 24 2.01 -15.48 10.68
C ALA A 24 2.10 -15.69 12.20
N ARG A 25 1.02 -16.12 12.87
CA ARG A 25 1.00 -16.30 14.34
C ARG A 25 1.51 -17.64 14.86
N MET A 26 1.89 -18.58 13.99
CA MET A 26 2.24 -19.96 14.42
C MET A 26 3.73 -20.30 14.44
N ASN A 27 4.65 -19.38 14.17
CA ASN A 27 6.09 -19.61 14.34
C ASN A 27 6.63 -18.90 15.58
N LEU A 28 6.68 -19.62 16.68
CA LEU A 28 7.36 -19.18 17.91
C LEU A 28 8.87 -19.09 17.66
N ASN A 29 9.46 -17.90 17.92
CA ASN A 29 10.89 -17.56 18.00
C ASN A 29 11.57 -16.90 16.78
N LEU A 30 10.83 -16.23 15.91
CA LEU A 30 11.45 -15.22 15.04
C LEU A 30 10.90 -13.84 15.42
N VAL A 31 11.74 -12.80 15.38
CA VAL A 31 11.30 -11.41 15.43
C VAL A 31 10.20 -11.28 14.38
N VAL A 32 8.93 -11.18 14.82
CA VAL A 32 7.77 -11.11 13.92
C VAL A 32 7.80 -9.73 13.29
N THR A 33 8.56 -9.58 12.22
CA THR A 33 8.30 -8.50 11.29
C THR A 33 6.91 -8.75 10.72
N SER A 34 5.96 -7.87 11.01
CA SER A 34 4.60 -8.00 10.47
C SER A 34 4.68 -8.01 8.95
N ILE A 35 4.17 -9.09 8.34
CA ILE A 35 4.06 -9.17 6.88
C ILE A 35 3.13 -8.05 6.43
N MET A 36 3.61 -7.15 5.58
CA MET A 36 2.80 -6.10 4.95
C MET A 36 2.23 -6.61 3.63
N ILE A 37 1.05 -6.11 3.30
CA ILE A 37 0.49 -6.18 1.95
C ILE A 37 0.86 -4.86 1.27
N VAL A 38 1.68 -4.94 0.21
CA VAL A 38 2.19 -3.79 -0.53
C VAL A 38 1.48 -3.69 -1.87
N GLY A 39 0.72 -2.61 -2.07
CA GLY A 39 0.09 -2.32 -3.35
C GLY A 39 1.04 -1.55 -4.28
N VAL A 40 1.03 -1.89 -5.57
CA VAL A 40 1.69 -1.12 -6.64
C VAL A 40 0.63 -0.59 -7.59
N ILE A 41 0.57 0.74 -7.75
CA ILE A 41 -0.39 1.41 -8.61
C ILE A 41 0.18 2.76 -9.07
N GLN A 42 0.14 3.07 -10.36
CA GLN A 42 0.61 4.35 -10.88
C GLN A 42 -0.43 4.99 -11.82
N ALA A 43 -0.27 6.29 -12.11
CA ALA A 43 -1.14 6.99 -13.05
C ALA A 43 -1.04 6.41 -14.47
N SER A 44 -2.14 6.49 -15.25
CA SER A 44 -2.21 5.97 -16.62
C SER A 44 -1.23 6.62 -17.59
N SER A 45 -0.71 7.80 -17.29
CA SER A 45 0.37 8.42 -18.06
C SER A 45 1.68 7.65 -18.02
N GLN A 46 1.81 6.67 -17.10
CA GLN A 46 3.02 5.89 -16.87
C GLN A 46 2.78 4.37 -16.93
N THR A 47 1.83 3.92 -17.75
CA THR A 47 1.51 2.48 -17.91
C THR A 47 2.72 1.67 -18.39
N ASN A 48 3.59 2.26 -19.22
CA ASN A 48 4.81 1.63 -19.71
C ASN A 48 5.89 1.43 -18.62
N LYS A 49 5.73 2.05 -17.46
CA LYS A 49 6.63 1.91 -16.31
C LYS A 49 6.11 0.93 -15.25
N ASN A 50 4.87 0.43 -15.40
CA ASN A 50 4.26 -0.46 -14.41
C ASN A 50 5.12 -1.69 -14.11
N ASN A 51 5.57 -2.41 -15.13
CA ASN A 51 6.38 -3.62 -14.93
C ASN A 51 7.68 -3.31 -14.19
N ILE A 52 8.38 -2.22 -14.57
CA ILE A 52 9.63 -1.82 -13.91
C ILE A 52 9.39 -1.55 -12.43
N LEU A 53 8.30 -0.83 -12.11
CA LEU A 53 7.94 -0.50 -10.73
C LEU A 53 7.54 -1.76 -9.96
N PHE A 54 6.66 -2.57 -10.53
CA PHE A 54 6.16 -3.79 -9.89
C PHE A 54 7.27 -4.80 -9.64
N ASP A 55 8.12 -5.07 -10.65
CA ASP A 55 9.22 -6.02 -10.53
C ASP A 55 10.23 -5.57 -9.47
N ALA A 56 10.54 -4.26 -9.41
CA ALA A 56 11.40 -3.72 -8.37
C ALA A 56 10.78 -3.92 -6.96
N VAL A 57 9.49 -3.62 -6.77
CA VAL A 57 8.84 -3.82 -5.48
C VAL A 57 8.79 -5.30 -5.11
N LYS A 58 8.48 -6.18 -6.07
CA LYS A 58 8.46 -7.63 -5.85
C LYS A 58 9.84 -8.20 -5.47
N GLU A 59 10.91 -7.65 -6.06
CA GLU A 59 12.29 -8.06 -5.79
C GLU A 59 12.74 -7.64 -4.40
N TYR A 60 12.45 -6.40 -3.98
CA TYR A 60 13.04 -5.82 -2.76
C TYR A 60 12.12 -5.80 -1.54
N ALA A 61 10.80 -5.91 -1.70
CA ALA A 61 9.87 -6.05 -0.57
C ALA A 61 9.84 -7.51 -0.04
N THR A 62 11.00 -8.05 0.27
CA THR A 62 11.17 -9.44 0.69
C THR A 62 10.42 -9.73 2.00
N GLY A 63 9.69 -10.85 2.04
CA GLY A 63 8.88 -11.21 3.20
C GLY A 63 7.53 -10.48 3.28
N HIS A 64 7.18 -9.68 2.28
CA HIS A 64 5.90 -9.00 2.13
C HIS A 64 5.09 -9.59 0.97
N GLU A 65 3.78 -9.41 0.98
CA GLU A 65 2.92 -9.72 -0.17
C GLU A 65 2.84 -8.48 -1.08
N VAL A 66 3.07 -8.65 -2.39
CA VAL A 66 3.06 -7.54 -3.36
C VAL A 66 1.96 -7.75 -4.39
N ILE A 67 1.09 -6.76 -4.54
CA ILE A 67 -0.07 -6.80 -5.43
C ILE A 67 0.01 -5.66 -6.44
N ASN A 68 -0.14 -6.01 -7.74
CA ASN A 68 -0.14 -5.04 -8.83
C ASN A 68 -1.57 -4.63 -9.20
N PHE A 69 -1.92 -3.38 -8.94
CA PHE A 69 -3.19 -2.79 -9.34
C PHE A 69 -3.12 -2.02 -10.67
N GLY A 70 -1.97 -1.87 -11.27
CA GLY A 70 -1.79 -1.17 -12.55
C GLY A 70 -1.67 0.35 -12.34
N CYS A 71 -1.90 1.22 -13.33
CA CYS A 71 -2.61 1.01 -14.61
C CYS A 71 -1.79 0.25 -15.64
N PHE A 72 -2.49 -0.52 -16.47
CA PHE A 72 -1.88 -1.32 -17.54
C PHE A 72 -2.04 -0.65 -18.91
N PRO A 73 -1.18 -0.98 -19.91
CA PRO A 73 -1.27 -0.41 -21.26
C PRO A 73 -2.64 -0.63 -21.92
N ASP A 74 -3.24 -1.81 -21.70
CA ASP A 74 -4.51 -2.23 -22.32
C ASP A 74 -5.75 -1.75 -21.55
N ASP A 75 -5.58 -1.03 -20.42
CA ASP A 75 -6.71 -0.47 -19.69
C ASP A 75 -7.46 0.53 -20.58
N ILE A 76 -8.77 0.30 -20.78
CA ILE A 76 -9.65 1.18 -21.57
C ILE A 76 -9.83 2.51 -20.84
N ILE A 77 -10.07 2.46 -19.53
CA ILE A 77 -10.27 3.64 -18.69
C ILE A 77 -8.91 4.18 -18.26
N LYS A 78 -8.70 5.47 -18.51
CA LYS A 78 -7.46 6.14 -18.11
C LYS A 78 -7.69 6.94 -16.83
N TYR A 79 -6.81 6.69 -15.85
CA TYR A 79 -6.86 7.31 -14.53
C TYR A 79 -5.72 8.30 -14.37
N SER A 80 -6.03 9.53 -14.00
CA SER A 80 -5.04 10.53 -13.61
C SER A 80 -4.49 10.24 -12.22
N TYR A 81 -3.52 11.01 -11.79
CA TYR A 81 -3.00 10.91 -10.42
C TYR A 81 -4.08 11.27 -9.35
N ILE A 82 -5.16 11.96 -9.73
CA ILE A 82 -6.26 12.30 -8.81
C ILE A 82 -7.08 11.04 -8.51
N GLU A 83 -7.61 10.35 -9.54
CA GLU A 83 -8.40 9.12 -9.33
C GLU A 83 -7.55 8.05 -8.64
N ILE A 84 -6.29 7.89 -9.06
CA ILE A 84 -5.37 6.94 -8.41
C ILE A 84 -5.13 7.27 -6.94
N SER A 85 -5.05 8.56 -6.56
CA SER A 85 -4.89 8.92 -5.15
C SER A 85 -6.11 8.55 -4.30
N ILE A 86 -7.33 8.63 -4.86
CA ILE A 86 -8.55 8.19 -4.17
C ILE A 86 -8.55 6.66 -4.02
N GLU A 87 -8.17 5.93 -5.06
CA GLU A 87 -8.03 4.47 -5.01
C GLU A 87 -6.98 4.02 -3.97
N ILE A 88 -5.86 4.74 -3.85
CA ILE A 88 -4.87 4.54 -2.78
C ILE A 88 -5.50 4.79 -1.41
N GLY A 89 -6.29 5.85 -1.28
CA GLY A 89 -7.06 6.12 -0.07
C GLY A 89 -8.01 4.96 0.28
N ILE A 90 -8.75 4.44 -0.68
CA ILE A 90 -9.66 3.30 -0.52
C ILE A 90 -8.89 2.04 -0.07
N LEU A 91 -7.77 1.71 -0.73
CA LEU A 91 -6.94 0.55 -0.40
C LEU A 91 -6.41 0.61 1.04
N LEU A 92 -5.93 1.77 1.47
CA LEU A 92 -5.36 1.96 2.80
C LEU A 92 -6.44 2.10 3.88
N ALA A 93 -7.53 2.85 3.63
CA ALA A 93 -8.62 3.02 4.58
C ALA A 93 -9.36 1.70 4.85
N SER A 94 -9.60 0.90 3.81
CA SER A 94 -10.18 -0.45 3.94
C SER A 94 -9.28 -1.44 4.66
N LYS A 95 -8.01 -1.11 4.87
CA LYS A 95 -6.96 -2.01 5.38
C LYS A 95 -6.74 -3.25 4.50
N ALA A 96 -7.07 -3.14 3.21
CA ALA A 96 -6.80 -4.18 2.23
C ALA A 96 -5.31 -4.24 1.86
N VAL A 97 -4.60 -3.10 1.98
CA VAL A 97 -3.14 -3.02 1.90
C VAL A 97 -2.58 -2.22 3.08
N ASP A 98 -1.30 -2.43 3.39
CA ASP A 98 -0.61 -1.75 4.48
C ASP A 98 0.29 -0.60 3.96
N PHE A 99 0.79 -0.72 2.73
CA PHE A 99 1.67 0.26 2.10
C PHE A 99 1.43 0.32 0.59
N VAL A 100 1.60 1.49 -0.02
CA VAL A 100 1.46 1.67 -1.48
C VAL A 100 2.70 2.32 -2.08
N VAL A 101 3.25 1.70 -3.13
CA VAL A 101 4.25 2.29 -4.01
C VAL A 101 3.54 2.80 -5.26
N THR A 102 3.67 4.09 -5.54
CA THR A 102 2.97 4.77 -6.64
C THR A 102 3.88 5.73 -7.39
N GLY A 103 3.35 6.40 -8.39
CA GLY A 103 4.04 7.44 -9.14
C GLY A 103 3.21 8.02 -10.27
N CYS A 104 3.66 9.15 -10.77
CA CYS A 104 3.21 9.77 -12.02
C CYS A 104 4.43 10.33 -12.74
N SER A 105 4.27 11.14 -13.78
CA SER A 105 5.43 11.68 -14.50
C SER A 105 6.45 12.33 -13.57
N SER A 106 6.06 13.36 -12.82
CA SER A 106 6.95 14.02 -11.84
C SER A 106 7.01 13.34 -10.47
N GLY A 107 6.02 12.51 -10.14
CA GLY A 107 5.80 11.98 -8.79
C GLY A 107 5.23 13.00 -7.79
N GLN A 108 5.42 14.29 -8.03
CA GLN A 108 5.00 15.36 -7.10
C GLN A 108 3.47 15.51 -7.02
N GLY A 109 2.79 15.53 -8.18
CA GLY A 109 1.33 15.61 -8.24
C GLY A 109 0.67 14.44 -7.51
N MET A 110 1.17 13.22 -7.71
CA MET A 110 0.71 12.03 -7.01
C MET A 110 0.91 12.15 -5.49
N MET A 111 2.09 12.58 -5.04
CA MET A 111 2.38 12.78 -3.62
C MET A 111 1.41 13.80 -2.99
N LEU A 112 1.19 14.94 -3.64
CA LEU A 112 0.26 15.97 -3.17
C LEU A 112 -1.17 15.45 -3.07
N ALA A 113 -1.65 14.76 -4.13
CA ALA A 113 -2.98 14.19 -4.17
C ALA A 113 -3.18 13.10 -3.09
N CYS A 114 -2.22 12.18 -2.94
CA CYS A 114 -2.26 11.17 -1.88
C CYS A 114 -2.32 11.79 -0.48
N ASN A 115 -1.57 12.87 -0.23
CA ASN A 115 -1.59 13.54 1.09
C ASN A 115 -2.89 14.28 1.38
N ASN A 116 -3.75 14.53 0.39
CA ASN A 116 -5.11 15.02 0.61
C ASN A 116 -6.08 13.91 1.05
N MET A 117 -5.71 12.64 0.90
CA MET A 117 -6.53 11.52 1.39
C MET A 117 -6.35 11.36 2.90
N PRO A 118 -7.45 11.33 3.69
CA PRO A 118 -7.40 11.06 5.12
C PRO A 118 -6.65 9.76 5.43
N GLY A 119 -5.77 9.81 6.42
CA GLY A 119 -4.96 8.65 6.83
C GLY A 119 -3.77 8.30 5.94
N VAL A 120 -3.59 8.96 4.78
CA VAL A 120 -2.46 8.71 3.89
C VAL A 120 -1.31 9.67 4.17
N ILE A 121 -0.13 9.12 4.45
CA ILE A 121 1.14 9.86 4.56
C ILE A 121 2.03 9.39 3.42
N CYS A 122 2.09 10.18 2.36
CA CYS A 122 2.82 9.87 1.14
C CYS A 122 4.10 10.69 1.05
N GLY A 123 5.23 9.98 0.92
CA GLY A 123 6.52 10.59 0.61
C GLY A 123 6.73 10.81 -0.88
N TYR A 124 7.65 11.69 -1.22
CA TYR A 124 8.21 11.82 -2.56
C TYR A 124 9.67 11.38 -2.53
N ALA A 125 10.01 10.38 -3.33
CA ALA A 125 11.35 9.83 -3.34
C ALA A 125 11.95 9.80 -4.76
N PRO A 126 12.60 10.86 -5.19
CA PRO A 126 13.32 10.89 -6.46
C PRO A 126 14.64 10.13 -6.43
N THR A 127 15.19 9.86 -5.24
CA THR A 127 16.47 9.15 -5.07
C THR A 127 16.40 8.05 -4.02
N PRO A 128 17.32 7.07 -4.06
CA PRO A 128 17.42 6.02 -3.03
C PRO A 128 17.53 6.57 -1.61
N LYS A 129 18.27 7.64 -1.42
CA LYS A 129 18.43 8.28 -0.11
C LYS A 129 17.10 8.85 0.42
N ASP A 130 16.30 9.46 -0.44
CA ASP A 130 14.99 10.02 -0.04
C ASP A 130 14.05 8.90 0.40
N ALA A 131 14.03 7.78 -0.32
CA ALA A 131 13.21 6.61 0.03
C ALA A 131 13.61 6.02 1.39
N TYR A 132 14.92 5.81 1.62
CA TYR A 132 15.43 5.34 2.91
C TYR A 132 15.04 6.27 4.06
N LEU A 133 15.30 7.57 3.91
CA LEU A 133 15.00 8.55 4.95
C LEU A 133 13.50 8.65 5.23
N PHE A 134 12.66 8.59 4.19
CA PHE A 134 11.22 8.57 4.37
C PHE A 134 10.76 7.33 5.16
N ALA A 135 11.23 6.15 4.80
CA ALA A 135 10.91 4.91 5.49
C ALA A 135 11.32 4.98 6.97
N GLN A 136 12.55 5.44 7.25
CA GLN A 136 13.10 5.44 8.60
C GLN A 136 12.54 6.56 9.49
N ILE A 137 12.30 7.76 8.94
CA ILE A 137 11.95 8.95 9.73
C ILE A 137 10.45 9.17 9.77
N ASN A 138 9.79 9.16 8.59
CA ASN A 138 8.39 9.54 8.49
C ASN A 138 7.45 8.37 8.73
N ASN A 139 7.88 7.14 8.45
CA ASN A 139 7.08 5.93 8.65
C ASN A 139 5.67 6.10 8.07
N GLY A 140 5.61 6.60 6.82
CA GLY A 140 4.36 6.78 6.07
C GLY A 140 3.83 5.46 5.55
N ASN A 141 2.70 5.51 4.83
CA ASN A 141 2.02 4.35 4.26
C ASN A 141 1.88 4.42 2.72
N ALA A 142 2.45 5.44 2.10
CA ALA A 142 2.56 5.53 0.65
C ALA A 142 3.85 6.24 0.25
N ILE A 143 4.37 5.93 -0.94
CA ILE A 143 5.51 6.62 -1.53
C ILE A 143 5.29 6.84 -3.01
N SER A 144 5.60 8.05 -3.50
CA SER A 144 5.48 8.43 -4.90
C SER A 144 6.84 8.66 -5.53
N LEU A 145 7.07 8.00 -6.69
CA LEU A 145 8.28 8.10 -7.48
C LEU A 145 8.03 8.89 -8.77
N PRO A 146 9.04 9.65 -9.27
CA PRO A 146 9.00 10.21 -10.62
C PRO A 146 9.23 9.09 -11.64
N LEU A 147 8.27 8.88 -12.55
CA LEU A 147 8.30 7.81 -13.54
C LEU A 147 8.42 8.33 -14.99
N GLY A 148 8.25 9.64 -15.22
CA GLY A 148 8.35 10.26 -16.54
C GLY A 148 9.79 10.35 -17.05
N GLU A 149 9.98 10.13 -18.35
CA GLU A 149 11.33 10.10 -18.98
C GLU A 149 12.01 11.47 -19.00
N GLU A 150 11.24 12.54 -18.93
CA GLU A 150 11.70 13.92 -18.83
C GLU A 150 12.40 14.25 -17.51
N TYR A 151 12.27 13.41 -16.50
CA TYR A 151 12.90 13.62 -15.19
C TYR A 151 14.19 12.82 -15.07
N THR A 152 15.27 13.46 -14.64
CA THR A 152 16.61 12.87 -14.49
C THR A 152 16.62 11.62 -13.61
N TYR A 153 15.66 11.51 -12.69
CA TYR A 153 15.57 10.42 -11.71
C TYR A 153 14.68 9.27 -12.15
N SER A 154 14.12 9.30 -13.34
CA SER A 154 13.10 8.34 -13.78
C SER A 154 13.65 7.06 -14.42
N GLY A 155 14.97 6.93 -14.56
CA GLY A 155 15.60 5.73 -15.14
C GLY A 155 15.27 4.46 -14.33
N SER A 156 15.14 3.33 -15.03
CA SER A 156 14.82 2.04 -14.42
C SER A 156 15.80 1.64 -13.32
N GLU A 157 17.09 1.95 -13.48
CA GLU A 157 18.12 1.70 -12.47
C GLU A 157 17.90 2.52 -11.19
N ASN A 158 17.59 3.82 -11.34
CA ASN A 158 17.29 4.65 -10.16
C ASN A 158 16.00 4.19 -9.48
N CYS A 159 14.97 3.81 -10.25
CA CYS A 159 13.72 3.26 -9.70
C CYS A 159 14.00 2.02 -8.83
N LYS A 160 14.77 1.05 -9.37
CA LYS A 160 15.14 -0.17 -8.62
C LYS A 160 15.90 0.16 -7.35
N LYS A 161 16.96 0.97 -7.42
CA LYS A 161 17.75 1.40 -6.25
C LYS A 161 16.90 2.16 -5.23
N THR A 162 15.96 2.96 -5.69
CA THR A 162 15.06 3.71 -4.80
C THR A 162 14.13 2.76 -4.03
N VAL A 163 13.57 1.76 -4.73
CA VAL A 163 12.73 0.72 -4.10
C VAL A 163 13.57 -0.18 -3.17
N GLU A 164 14.79 -0.56 -3.58
CA GLU A 164 15.74 -1.29 -2.72
C GLU A 164 15.96 -0.56 -1.39
N MET A 165 16.27 0.72 -1.45
CA MET A 165 16.54 1.52 -0.25
C MET A 165 15.28 1.81 0.57
N LEU A 166 14.10 1.80 -0.05
CA LEU A 166 12.82 1.88 0.67
C LEU A 166 12.64 0.69 1.63
N PHE A 167 12.93 -0.52 1.14
CA PHE A 167 12.73 -1.77 1.89
C PHE A 167 14.01 -2.31 2.55
N TYR A 168 15.09 -1.52 2.57
CA TYR A 168 16.40 -1.95 3.08
C TYR A 168 16.38 -2.34 4.57
N GLU A 169 15.60 -1.62 5.38
CA GLU A 169 15.40 -1.90 6.82
C GLU A 169 13.91 -1.75 7.17
N SER A 170 13.52 -2.31 8.31
CA SER A 170 12.16 -2.14 8.84
C SER A 170 11.81 -0.65 8.99
N PHE A 171 10.58 -0.28 8.64
CA PHE A 171 10.11 1.11 8.66
C PHE A 171 10.07 1.67 10.09
N GLY A 172 10.28 2.99 10.21
CA GLY A 172 10.06 3.71 11.44
C GLY A 172 11.10 3.46 12.55
N GLN A 173 12.33 3.03 12.20
CA GLN A 173 13.39 2.84 13.18
C GLN A 173 13.99 4.17 13.67
N GLY A 174 13.72 5.28 12.97
CA GLY A 174 14.32 6.59 13.22
C GLY A 174 15.77 6.70 12.73
N TYR A 175 16.11 7.87 12.18
CA TYR A 175 17.43 8.16 11.64
C TYR A 175 17.81 9.64 11.89
N PRO A 176 19.06 9.96 12.23
CA PRO A 176 20.14 9.02 12.59
C PRO A 176 19.87 8.31 13.93
N LYS A 177 20.63 7.25 14.22
CA LYS A 177 20.37 6.36 15.38
C LYS A 177 20.38 7.05 16.73
N ASP A 178 21.24 8.04 16.91
CA ASP A 178 21.34 8.88 18.13
C ASP A 178 20.10 9.76 18.35
N GLN A 179 19.28 9.98 17.32
CA GLN A 179 18.04 10.76 17.38
C GLN A 179 16.78 9.91 17.13
N SER A 180 16.91 8.59 17.06
CA SER A 180 15.82 7.70 16.65
C SER A 180 14.56 7.87 17.51
N ALA A 181 14.70 7.93 18.83
CA ALA A 181 13.57 8.10 19.76
C ALA A 181 12.75 9.37 19.45
N ARG A 182 13.43 10.50 19.19
CA ARG A 182 12.77 11.75 18.81
C ARG A 182 12.06 11.62 17.46
N LYS A 183 12.71 11.02 16.45
CA LYS A 183 12.12 10.83 15.12
C LYS A 183 10.90 9.93 15.14
N ILE A 184 10.93 8.87 15.95
CA ILE A 184 9.77 8.00 16.16
C ILE A 184 8.61 8.77 16.81
N SER A 185 8.92 9.60 17.80
CA SER A 185 7.92 10.46 18.46
C SER A 185 7.32 11.47 17.48
N ASP A 186 8.16 12.13 16.69
CA ASP A 186 7.74 13.13 15.68
C ASP A 186 6.81 12.47 14.62
N ALA A 187 7.12 11.27 14.16
CA ALA A 187 6.28 10.53 13.21
C ALA A 187 4.90 10.18 13.79
N LYS A 188 4.84 9.79 15.07
CA LYS A 188 3.56 9.57 15.78
C LYS A 188 2.75 10.87 15.90
N LEU A 189 3.42 11.95 16.24
CA LEU A 189 2.78 13.26 16.36
C LEU A 189 2.23 13.72 15.00
N LEU A 190 2.99 13.56 13.91
CA LEU A 190 2.54 13.88 12.56
C LEU A 190 1.25 13.11 12.21
N LYS A 191 1.18 11.81 12.49
CA LYS A 191 -0.04 11.00 12.29
C LYS A 191 -1.21 11.57 13.09
N SER A 192 -1.01 11.87 14.35
CA SER A 192 -2.06 12.44 15.21
C SER A 192 -2.53 13.82 14.74
N VAL A 193 -1.61 14.70 14.28
CA VAL A 193 -1.98 15.99 13.69
C VAL A 193 -2.82 15.80 12.44
N LYS A 194 -2.43 14.86 11.56
CA LYS A 194 -3.17 14.56 10.33
C LYS A 194 -4.58 14.06 10.62
N GLU A 195 -4.74 13.12 11.55
CA GLU A 195 -6.05 12.59 11.98
C GLU A 195 -6.99 13.70 12.51
N LYS A 196 -6.44 14.71 13.20
CA LYS A 196 -7.21 15.81 13.76
C LYS A 196 -7.49 16.95 12.78
N SER A 197 -6.68 17.08 11.73
CA SER A 197 -6.77 18.18 10.75
C SER A 197 -7.60 17.81 9.52
N GLN A 198 -7.99 16.56 9.37
CA GLN A 198 -8.77 16.07 8.23
C GLN A 198 -10.11 15.49 8.68
N VAL A 199 -11.09 15.48 7.78
CA VAL A 199 -12.33 14.71 7.96
C VAL A 199 -12.01 13.20 7.89
N ASP A 200 -12.91 12.34 8.33
CA ASP A 200 -12.77 10.91 8.08
C ASP A 200 -12.93 10.58 6.58
N PHE A 201 -12.45 9.39 6.18
CA PHE A 201 -12.33 9.04 4.78
C PHE A 201 -13.70 8.89 4.08
N ILE A 202 -14.71 8.36 4.77
CA ILE A 202 -16.07 8.22 4.23
C ILE A 202 -16.69 9.60 3.99
N THR A 203 -16.57 10.50 4.96
CA THR A 203 -17.01 11.89 4.81
C THR A 203 -16.33 12.59 3.64
N LEU A 204 -15.06 12.31 3.36
CA LEU A 204 -14.41 12.82 2.15
C LEU A 204 -15.07 12.26 0.90
N LEU A 205 -15.25 10.94 0.79
CA LEU A 205 -15.84 10.30 -0.38
C LEU A 205 -17.24 10.84 -0.71
N GLU A 206 -18.06 11.07 0.32
CA GLU A 206 -19.41 11.64 0.18
C GLU A 206 -19.45 13.10 -0.26
N ARG A 207 -18.33 13.82 -0.17
CA ARG A 207 -18.20 15.23 -0.61
C ARG A 207 -17.60 15.38 -1.99
N LEU A 208 -17.04 14.31 -2.55
CA LEU A 208 -16.47 14.32 -3.89
C LEU A 208 -17.58 14.28 -4.95
N ASP A 209 -17.23 14.74 -6.16
CA ASP A 209 -18.14 14.70 -7.31
C ASP A 209 -18.52 13.27 -7.68
N ASP A 210 -19.82 13.02 -7.94
CA ASP A 210 -20.36 11.69 -8.22
C ASP A 210 -19.74 11.05 -9.47
N ASN A 211 -19.41 11.84 -10.51
CA ASN A 211 -18.74 11.30 -11.71
C ASN A 211 -17.32 10.86 -11.41
N LEU A 212 -16.62 11.59 -10.50
CA LEU A 212 -15.29 11.22 -10.06
C LEU A 212 -15.34 9.89 -9.28
N ILE A 213 -16.27 9.76 -8.34
CA ILE A 213 -16.47 8.53 -7.57
C ILE A 213 -16.84 7.35 -8.49
N THR A 214 -17.81 7.56 -9.39
CA THR A 214 -18.21 6.54 -10.38
C THR A 214 -17.01 6.05 -11.18
N LYS A 215 -16.15 6.97 -11.63
CA LYS A 215 -14.95 6.62 -12.39
C LYS A 215 -13.95 5.83 -11.54
N VAL A 216 -13.69 6.24 -10.30
CA VAL A 216 -12.81 5.54 -9.36
C VAL A 216 -13.30 4.10 -9.14
N LEU A 217 -14.59 3.91 -8.89
CA LEU A 217 -15.17 2.58 -8.62
C LEU A 217 -15.20 1.65 -9.85
N GLN A 218 -14.94 2.16 -11.05
CA GLN A 218 -14.77 1.33 -12.26
C GLN A 218 -13.45 0.57 -12.30
N LYS A 219 -12.49 0.88 -11.43
CA LYS A 219 -11.23 0.11 -11.34
C LYS A 219 -11.44 -1.20 -10.57
N LYS A 220 -12.00 -2.17 -11.26
CA LYS A 220 -12.49 -3.43 -10.69
C LYS A 220 -11.47 -4.18 -9.84
N ASN A 221 -10.21 -4.26 -10.28
CA ASN A 221 -9.18 -4.97 -9.53
C ASN A 221 -8.89 -4.34 -8.15
N VAL A 222 -9.05 -3.04 -7.98
CA VAL A 222 -8.99 -2.36 -6.67
C VAL A 222 -10.24 -2.69 -5.87
N VAL A 223 -11.42 -2.48 -6.45
CA VAL A 223 -12.71 -2.72 -5.79
C VAL A 223 -12.84 -4.18 -5.33
N ASP A 224 -12.59 -5.14 -6.22
CA ASP A 224 -12.66 -6.57 -5.91
C ASP A 224 -11.68 -6.96 -4.80
N HIS A 225 -10.46 -6.41 -4.85
CA HIS A 225 -9.47 -6.67 -3.80
C HIS A 225 -9.94 -6.15 -2.44
N VAL A 226 -10.47 -4.94 -2.39
CA VAL A 226 -11.00 -4.34 -1.14
C VAL A 226 -12.18 -5.13 -0.60
N LEU A 227 -13.13 -5.54 -1.45
CA LEU A 227 -14.29 -6.32 -1.02
C LEU A 227 -13.92 -7.70 -0.46
N ASN A 228 -12.86 -8.31 -1.00
CA ASN A 228 -12.42 -9.64 -0.60
C ASN A 228 -11.42 -9.65 0.57
N ASN A 229 -10.61 -8.61 0.73
CA ASN A 229 -9.48 -8.60 1.66
C ASN A 229 -9.51 -7.45 2.67
N GLY A 230 -10.33 -6.44 2.46
CA GLY A 230 -10.50 -5.33 3.41
C GLY A 230 -11.03 -5.80 4.76
N THR A 231 -10.69 -5.07 5.81
CA THR A 231 -11.16 -5.36 7.18
C THR A 231 -11.87 -4.18 7.84
N ASP A 232 -11.84 -3.00 7.21
CA ASP A 232 -12.62 -1.84 7.66
C ASP A 232 -14.04 -1.92 7.12
N ILE A 233 -14.99 -2.21 7.99
CA ILE A 233 -16.39 -2.45 7.63
C ILE A 233 -17.07 -1.21 7.07
N ALA A 234 -16.71 -0.01 7.55
CA ALA A 234 -17.32 1.23 7.08
C ALA A 234 -16.97 1.47 5.59
N THR A 235 -15.70 1.36 5.24
CA THR A 235 -15.21 1.51 3.86
C THR A 235 -15.81 0.44 2.94
N ILE A 236 -15.85 -0.82 3.38
CA ILE A 236 -16.42 -1.93 2.60
C ILE A 236 -17.92 -1.71 2.33
N ASN A 237 -18.68 -1.32 3.34
CA ASN A 237 -20.11 -1.07 3.19
C ASN A 237 -20.39 0.12 2.29
N TRP A 238 -19.61 1.19 2.42
CA TRP A 238 -19.72 2.35 1.54
C TRP A 238 -19.51 1.94 0.07
N ILE A 239 -18.46 1.18 -0.24
CA ILE A 239 -18.21 0.68 -1.60
C ILE A 239 -19.39 -0.15 -2.11
N LYS A 240 -19.90 -1.11 -1.31
CA LYS A 240 -21.05 -1.95 -1.70
C LYS A 240 -22.32 -1.17 -2.02
N GLN A 241 -22.48 0.02 -1.47
CA GLN A 241 -23.64 0.88 -1.72
C GLN A 241 -23.50 1.72 -2.99
N HIS A 242 -22.26 1.85 -3.54
CA HIS A 242 -21.97 2.74 -4.66
C HIS A 242 -21.50 2.02 -5.94
N ILE A 243 -21.51 0.65 -5.96
CA ILE A 243 -21.19 -0.19 -7.13
C ILE A 243 -22.41 -0.82 -7.75
#